data_6b0b36124e5110fab3ebbdc80912c903
#
_entry.id   6b0b36124e5110fab3ebbdc80912c903
#
_cell.length_a   1.000
_cell.length_b   1.000
_cell.length_c   1.000
_cell.angle_alpha   90.00
_cell.angle_beta   90.00
_cell.angle_gamma   90.00
#
_symmetry.space_group_name_H-M   'P 1'
#
loop_
_entity.id
_entity.type
_entity.pdbx_description
1 polymer ?
#
loop_
_entity_poly.entity_id
_entity_poly.type
_entity_poly.pdbx_seq_one_letter_code
_entity_poly.pdbx_strand_id
1 'polypeptide(L)'
;MIKRALILLLLIVVSTSLHAQRFNSKKMYSGLRDAQWESSLLTLYQNGLSEDYDDGSALEIDNQWGWGFTVGYNFTPKWNVGFKFAMVKPDYSATIVPEDPEESPQTIDYTMTKYTSQFNGTYHFFNGPLTPYVQAGVGWTKLDSNILSRPPTTGCWWDPWWGYVCTTTWETFDTTRFAYNLGLGLRWDVNGALFFRGSYNREWVKLSRSTLGFDTLSLEVGLMW
;
A
#
# COMPACT_ATOMS: atom_id res chain seq x y z
N MET A 1 18.78 -11.91 -10.33
CA MET A 1 18.24 -12.77 -9.27
C MET A 1 16.78 -12.47 -8.93
N ILE A 2 16.35 -11.23 -8.84
CA ILE A 2 14.98 -10.80 -8.49
C ILE A 2 13.89 -11.35 -9.43
N LYS A 3 14.14 -11.38 -10.76
CA LYS A 3 13.17 -11.93 -11.73
C LYS A 3 12.87 -13.43 -11.52
N ARG A 4 13.84 -14.23 -11.09
CA ARG A 4 13.64 -15.66 -10.82
C ARG A 4 12.89 -15.90 -9.50
N ALA A 5 13.11 -15.06 -8.49
CA ALA A 5 12.37 -15.12 -7.23
C ALA A 5 10.89 -14.75 -7.41
N LEU A 6 10.60 -13.76 -8.26
CA LEU A 6 9.21 -13.35 -8.56
C LEU A 6 8.44 -14.46 -9.29
N ILE A 7 9.09 -15.16 -10.23
CA ILE A 7 8.49 -16.28 -10.97
C ILE A 7 8.23 -17.47 -10.02
N LEU A 8 9.15 -17.75 -9.10
CA LEU A 8 8.97 -18.81 -8.09
C LEU A 8 7.82 -18.49 -7.13
N LEU A 9 7.71 -17.24 -6.69
CA LEU A 9 6.59 -16.78 -5.84
C LEU A 9 5.25 -16.90 -6.56
N LEU A 10 5.20 -16.53 -7.85
CA LEU A 10 4.00 -16.67 -8.68
C LEU A 10 3.61 -18.15 -8.89
N LEU A 11 4.60 -19.03 -9.09
CA LEU A 11 4.37 -20.48 -9.24
C LEU A 11 3.89 -21.13 -7.93
N ILE A 12 4.36 -20.67 -6.77
CA ILE A 12 3.89 -21.16 -5.46
C ILE A 12 2.44 -20.73 -5.21
N VAL A 13 2.07 -19.48 -5.54
CA VAL A 13 0.70 -19.00 -5.42
C VAL A 13 -0.25 -19.76 -6.36
N VAL A 14 0.18 -20.06 -7.59
CA VAL A 14 -0.60 -20.83 -8.57
C VAL A 14 -0.73 -22.31 -8.15
N SER A 15 0.32 -22.91 -7.58
CA SER A 15 0.30 -24.33 -7.19
C SER A 15 -0.58 -24.60 -5.97
N THR A 16 -0.66 -23.68 -5.01
CA THR A 16 -1.58 -23.79 -3.86
C THR A 16 -3.04 -23.66 -4.28
N SER A 17 -3.33 -22.87 -5.31
CA SER A 17 -4.68 -22.67 -5.85
C SER A 17 -5.23 -23.93 -6.55
N LEU A 18 -4.37 -24.76 -7.14
CA LEU A 18 -4.78 -25.98 -7.85
C LEU A 18 -5.24 -27.12 -6.93
N HIS A 19 -4.83 -27.14 -5.65
CA HIS A 19 -5.23 -28.15 -4.68
C HIS A 19 -6.56 -27.82 -3.96
N ALA A 20 -7.03 -26.57 -4.03
CA ALA A 20 -8.28 -26.13 -3.38
C ALA A 20 -9.55 -26.35 -4.23
N GLN A 21 -9.42 -26.78 -5.48
CA GLN A 21 -10.56 -26.96 -6.37
C GLN A 21 -11.29 -28.30 -6.14
N ARG A 22 -11.91 -28.49 -4.98
CA ARG A 22 -13.12 -29.32 -4.92
C ARG A 22 -14.32 -28.44 -5.29
N PHE A 23 -14.58 -28.41 -6.58
CA PHE A 23 -15.71 -27.70 -7.18
C PHE A 23 -17.03 -28.28 -6.64
N ASN A 24 -17.64 -27.59 -5.69
CA ASN A 24 -18.96 -27.94 -5.19
C ASN A 24 -19.99 -27.06 -5.92
N SER A 25 -20.54 -27.58 -7.02
CA SER A 25 -21.44 -26.88 -7.95
C SER A 25 -22.78 -26.43 -7.34
N LYS A 26 -23.05 -26.70 -6.07
CA LYS A 26 -24.29 -26.29 -5.38
C LYS A 26 -24.27 -24.87 -4.78
N LYS A 27 -23.13 -24.16 -4.79
CA LYS A 27 -23.01 -22.80 -4.22
C LYS A 27 -23.09 -21.66 -5.25
N MET A 28 -23.76 -21.87 -6.37
CA MET A 28 -23.62 -20.96 -7.51
C MET A 28 -24.20 -19.54 -7.32
N TYR A 29 -25.02 -19.24 -6.31
CA TYR A 29 -25.63 -17.91 -6.17
C TYR A 29 -25.91 -17.42 -4.72
N SER A 30 -25.64 -18.19 -3.69
CA SER A 30 -25.82 -17.70 -2.31
C SER A 30 -24.56 -18.00 -1.49
N GLY A 31 -23.74 -16.99 -1.27
CA GLY A 31 -22.59 -17.11 -0.39
C GLY A 31 -21.27 -17.48 -1.06
N LEU A 32 -20.99 -16.96 -2.25
CA LEU A 32 -19.70 -17.16 -2.95
C LEU A 32 -18.48 -16.80 -2.06
N ARG A 33 -18.68 -15.92 -1.10
CA ARG A 33 -17.62 -15.38 -0.22
C ARG A 33 -17.66 -15.91 1.22
N ASP A 34 -18.67 -16.73 1.57
CA ASP A 34 -18.90 -17.15 2.95
C ASP A 34 -17.78 -18.06 3.46
N ALA A 35 -17.18 -17.70 4.59
CA ALA A 35 -16.12 -18.44 5.26
C ALA A 35 -14.92 -18.75 4.34
N GLN A 36 -14.48 -17.78 3.52
CA GLN A 36 -13.37 -17.94 2.58
C GLN A 36 -12.24 -16.96 2.83
N TRP A 37 -11.03 -17.44 2.68
CA TRP A 37 -9.86 -16.59 2.55
C TRP A 37 -9.81 -15.95 1.17
N GLU A 38 -9.21 -14.78 1.11
CA GLU A 38 -8.94 -14.12 -0.15
C GLU A 38 -7.54 -13.50 -0.14
N SER A 39 -6.94 -13.47 -1.32
CA SER A 39 -5.70 -12.75 -1.55
C SER A 39 -5.80 -12.02 -2.88
N SER A 40 -5.26 -10.80 -2.95
CA SER A 40 -5.25 -10.03 -4.19
C SER A 40 -3.95 -9.26 -4.38
N LEU A 41 -3.65 -8.99 -5.64
CA LEU A 41 -2.69 -7.99 -6.05
C LEU A 41 -3.45 -6.73 -6.44
N LEU A 42 -2.91 -5.58 -6.08
CA LEU A 42 -3.49 -4.29 -6.40
C LEU A 42 -2.48 -3.40 -7.11
N THR A 43 -2.99 -2.63 -8.05
CA THR A 43 -2.35 -1.41 -8.53
C THR A 43 -3.15 -0.23 -8.01
N LEU A 44 -2.48 0.86 -7.69
CA LEU A 44 -3.12 2.06 -7.18
C LEU A 44 -2.52 3.30 -7.82
N TYR A 45 -3.35 4.30 -7.98
CA TYR A 45 -2.97 5.64 -8.38
C TYR A 45 -3.23 6.57 -7.20
N GLN A 46 -2.18 7.17 -6.66
CA GLN A 46 -2.26 8.15 -5.60
C GLN A 46 -2.27 9.55 -6.23
N ASN A 47 -3.26 10.35 -5.89
CA ASN A 47 -3.29 11.74 -6.27
C ASN A 47 -2.23 12.52 -5.51
N GLY A 48 -1.70 13.53 -6.15
CA GLY A 48 -0.79 14.49 -5.54
C GLY A 48 -1.46 15.29 -4.41
N LEU A 49 -0.63 15.90 -3.62
CA LEU A 49 -1.01 16.74 -2.48
C LEU A 49 -0.19 18.01 -2.52
N SER A 50 -0.82 19.16 -2.33
CA SER A 50 -0.16 20.44 -2.13
C SER A 50 -0.62 21.02 -0.81
N GLU A 51 0.31 21.36 0.06
CA GLU A 51 0.08 21.94 1.38
C GLU A 51 0.97 23.16 1.56
N ASP A 52 0.33 24.30 1.83
CA ASP A 52 1.00 25.55 2.17
C ASP A 52 0.98 25.76 3.68
N TYR A 53 2.08 26.16 4.26
CA TYR A 53 2.23 26.43 5.68
C TYR A 53 2.24 27.93 5.96
N ASP A 54 1.84 28.31 7.18
CA ASP A 54 1.72 29.71 7.61
C ASP A 54 3.05 30.48 7.59
N ASP A 55 4.18 29.78 7.62
CA ASP A 55 5.54 30.34 7.53
C ASP A 55 6.01 30.60 6.08
N GLY A 56 5.14 30.34 5.11
CA GLY A 56 5.42 30.47 3.67
C GLY A 56 6.13 29.27 3.08
N SER A 57 6.42 28.22 3.85
CA SER A 57 6.92 26.94 3.35
C SER A 57 5.81 26.22 2.61
N ALA A 58 6.16 25.44 1.59
CA ALA A 58 5.19 24.67 0.80
C ALA A 58 5.71 23.25 0.58
N LEU A 59 4.78 22.29 0.55
CA LEU A 59 5.04 20.90 0.21
C LEU A 59 4.14 20.49 -0.95
N GLU A 60 4.74 20.04 -2.03
CA GLU A 60 4.05 19.47 -3.18
C GLU A 60 4.49 18.02 -3.37
N ILE A 61 3.53 17.12 -3.49
CA ILE A 61 3.74 15.70 -3.73
C ILE A 61 3.05 15.35 -5.04
N ASP A 62 3.77 14.76 -5.96
CA ASP A 62 3.25 14.41 -7.27
C ASP A 62 2.31 13.21 -7.25
N ASN A 63 1.46 13.14 -8.28
CA ASN A 63 0.66 11.95 -8.56
C ASN A 63 1.57 10.77 -8.89
N GLN A 64 1.27 9.59 -8.35
CA GLN A 64 2.12 8.44 -8.62
C GLN A 64 1.35 7.12 -8.60
N TRP A 65 1.78 6.20 -9.48
CA TRP A 65 1.35 4.82 -9.46
C TRP A 65 2.10 4.02 -8.38
N GLY A 66 1.37 3.10 -7.80
CA GLY A 66 1.92 2.17 -6.83
C GLY A 66 1.35 0.77 -7.01
N TRP A 67 1.82 -0.13 -6.18
CA TRP A 67 1.35 -1.51 -6.15
C TRP A 67 1.27 -2.02 -4.73
N GLY A 68 0.59 -3.13 -4.54
CA GLY A 68 0.45 -3.74 -3.25
C GLY A 68 -0.24 -5.10 -3.31
N PHE A 69 -0.57 -5.61 -2.14
CA PHE A 69 -1.35 -6.83 -2.01
C PHE A 69 -2.30 -6.74 -0.82
N THR A 70 -3.34 -7.56 -0.86
CA THR A 70 -4.23 -7.75 0.28
C THR A 70 -4.37 -9.24 0.60
N VAL A 71 -4.55 -9.54 1.88
CA VAL A 71 -4.95 -10.87 2.36
C VAL A 71 -6.08 -10.66 3.35
N GLY A 72 -7.18 -11.38 3.19
CA GLY A 72 -8.35 -11.19 4.03
C GLY A 72 -9.15 -12.47 4.24
N TYR A 73 -10.09 -12.39 5.14
CA TYR A 73 -11.04 -13.44 5.45
C TYR A 73 -12.47 -12.91 5.45
N ASN A 74 -13.32 -13.59 4.69
CA ASN A 74 -14.74 -13.30 4.63
C ASN A 74 -15.46 -14.12 5.71
N PHE A 75 -15.85 -13.48 6.80
CA PHE A 75 -16.62 -14.14 7.89
C PHE A 75 -18.03 -14.49 7.45
N THR A 76 -18.60 -13.64 6.61
CA THR A 76 -19.93 -13.80 6.01
C THR A 76 -19.87 -13.28 4.57
N PRO A 77 -20.91 -13.49 3.76
CA PRO A 77 -20.97 -12.87 2.44
C PRO A 77 -20.89 -11.34 2.42
N LYS A 78 -21.13 -10.70 3.58
CA LYS A 78 -21.15 -9.24 3.72
C LYS A 78 -19.94 -8.67 4.45
N TRP A 79 -19.32 -9.42 5.36
CA TRP A 79 -18.25 -8.92 6.20
C TRP A 79 -16.91 -9.58 5.88
N ASN A 80 -15.93 -8.76 5.60
CA ASN A 80 -14.55 -9.15 5.40
C ASN A 80 -13.64 -8.34 6.32
N VAL A 81 -12.58 -8.98 6.82
CA VAL A 81 -11.46 -8.32 7.50
C VAL A 81 -10.19 -8.75 6.82
N GLY A 82 -9.32 -7.79 6.51
CA GLY A 82 -8.07 -8.08 5.79
C GLY A 82 -6.95 -7.14 6.14
N PHE A 83 -5.76 -7.56 5.76
CA PHE A 83 -4.54 -6.77 5.79
C PHE A 83 -4.22 -6.30 4.37
N LYS A 84 -3.89 -5.01 4.24
CA LYS A 84 -3.45 -4.38 3.00
C LYS A 84 -2.03 -3.87 3.20
N PHE A 85 -1.16 -4.21 2.26
CA PHE A 85 0.14 -3.58 2.08
C PHE A 85 0.18 -2.86 0.75
N ALA A 86 0.69 -1.64 0.73
CA ALA A 86 0.87 -0.87 -0.50
C ALA A 86 2.17 -0.06 -0.46
N MET A 87 2.74 0.15 -1.64
CA MET A 87 3.96 0.92 -1.83
C MET A 87 3.78 1.90 -2.99
N VAL A 88 4.11 3.16 -2.76
CA VAL A 88 4.10 4.25 -3.76
C VAL A 88 5.43 5.00 -3.65
N LYS A 89 5.92 5.50 -4.77
CA LYS A 89 7.17 6.30 -4.83
C LYS A 89 6.90 7.62 -5.53
N PRO A 90 6.20 8.58 -4.90
CA PRO A 90 5.98 9.88 -5.49
C PRO A 90 7.25 10.73 -5.43
N ASP A 91 7.42 11.58 -6.43
CA ASP A 91 8.33 12.71 -6.34
C ASP A 91 7.67 13.79 -5.49
N TYR A 92 8.48 14.56 -4.77
CA TYR A 92 8.01 15.68 -3.97
C TYR A 92 8.97 16.85 -4.04
N SER A 93 8.41 18.03 -3.95
CA SER A 93 9.09 19.31 -3.91
C SER A 93 8.75 20.01 -2.59
N ALA A 94 9.77 20.42 -1.85
CA ALA A 94 9.59 21.16 -0.61
C ALA A 94 10.27 22.53 -0.71
N THR A 95 9.50 23.59 -0.55
CA THR A 95 10.01 24.97 -0.46
C THR A 95 10.15 25.31 1.02
N ILE A 96 11.37 25.58 1.44
CA ILE A 96 11.72 25.95 2.80
C ILE A 96 12.03 27.45 2.83
N VAL A 97 11.32 28.17 3.67
CA VAL A 97 11.58 29.58 3.95
C VAL A 97 12.44 29.67 5.22
N PRO A 98 13.68 30.19 5.11
CA PRO A 98 14.54 30.37 6.26
C PRO A 98 13.96 31.39 7.27
N GLU A 99 14.27 31.22 8.54
CA GLU A 99 13.89 32.19 9.58
C GLU A 99 14.67 33.52 9.44
N ASP A 100 15.83 33.50 8.79
CA ASP A 100 16.63 34.70 8.50
C ASP A 100 16.10 35.37 7.20
N PRO A 101 15.62 36.64 7.27
CA PRO A 101 15.10 37.36 6.11
C PRO A 101 16.15 37.66 5.03
N GLU A 102 17.44 37.52 5.32
CA GLU A 102 18.53 37.76 4.35
C GLU A 102 18.76 36.49 3.48
N GLU A 103 18.26 35.32 3.89
CA GLU A 103 18.36 34.09 3.12
C GLU A 103 17.17 33.91 2.16
N SER A 104 17.45 33.52 0.92
CA SER A 104 16.40 33.24 -0.08
C SER A 104 15.72 31.89 0.19
N PRO A 105 14.42 31.75 -0.08
CA PRO A 105 13.72 30.46 -0.06
C PRO A 105 14.45 29.42 -0.91
N GLN A 106 14.55 28.20 -0.42
CA GLN A 106 15.20 27.07 -1.10
C GLN A 106 14.16 26.02 -1.42
N THR A 107 14.14 25.58 -2.68
CA THR A 107 13.31 24.46 -3.13
C THR A 107 14.21 23.24 -3.31
N ILE A 108 13.78 22.13 -2.72
CA ILE A 108 14.44 20.82 -2.82
C ILE A 108 13.48 19.82 -3.44
N ASP A 109 13.97 19.09 -4.45
CA ASP A 109 13.22 18.06 -5.17
C ASP A 109 13.83 16.69 -4.87
N TYR A 110 13.00 15.77 -4.38
CA TYR A 110 13.39 14.41 -4.06
C TYR A 110 12.26 13.42 -4.36
N THR A 111 12.63 12.14 -4.40
CA THR A 111 11.67 11.04 -4.49
C THR A 111 11.45 10.44 -3.09
N MET A 112 10.22 10.39 -2.65
CA MET A 112 9.83 9.77 -1.38
C MET A 112 9.34 8.34 -1.61
N THR A 113 9.59 7.44 -0.66
CA THR A 113 8.96 6.13 -0.65
C THR A 113 7.95 6.03 0.50
N LYS A 114 6.69 5.75 0.14
CA LYS A 114 5.59 5.55 1.08
C LYS A 114 5.21 4.08 1.13
N TYR A 115 5.29 3.50 2.33
CA TYR A 115 4.80 2.14 2.62
C TYR A 115 3.60 2.24 3.54
N THR A 116 2.49 1.65 3.12
CA THR A 116 1.24 1.62 3.90
C THR A 116 0.93 0.19 4.30
N SER A 117 0.72 -0.03 5.60
CA SER A 117 0.32 -1.32 6.20
C SER A 117 -0.92 -1.10 7.03
N GLN A 118 -2.06 -1.68 6.63
CA GLN A 118 -3.37 -1.40 7.23
C GLN A 118 -4.19 -2.66 7.41
N PHE A 119 -4.94 -2.72 8.51
CA PHE A 119 -6.03 -3.65 8.72
C PHE A 119 -7.34 -2.96 8.36
N ASN A 120 -8.11 -3.58 7.48
CA ASN A 120 -9.34 -3.04 6.94
C ASN A 120 -10.52 -3.96 7.25
N GLY A 121 -11.62 -3.36 7.70
CA GLY A 121 -12.93 -3.99 7.71
C GLY A 121 -13.70 -3.55 6.47
N THR A 122 -14.31 -4.49 5.76
CA THR A 122 -15.09 -4.23 4.54
C THR A 122 -16.50 -4.74 4.71
N TYR A 123 -17.48 -3.92 4.36
CA TYR A 123 -18.88 -4.29 4.32
C TYR A 123 -19.42 -4.26 2.89
N HIS A 124 -19.87 -5.42 2.41
CA HIS A 124 -20.50 -5.60 1.11
C HIS A 124 -22.03 -5.46 1.25
N PHE A 125 -22.64 -4.60 0.44
CA PHE A 125 -24.08 -4.33 0.54
C PHE A 125 -24.93 -5.49 0.05
N PHE A 126 -24.47 -6.22 -0.97
CA PHE A 126 -25.22 -7.32 -1.59
C PHE A 126 -24.44 -8.63 -1.53
N ASN A 127 -25.17 -9.76 -1.52
CA ASN A 127 -24.58 -11.09 -1.56
C ASN A 127 -24.31 -11.57 -3.01
N GLY A 128 -24.72 -10.80 -4.01
CA GLY A 128 -24.56 -11.13 -5.43
C GLY A 128 -23.11 -10.99 -5.93
N PRO A 129 -22.88 -11.41 -7.18
CA PRO A 129 -21.55 -11.37 -7.79
C PRO A 129 -21.02 -9.94 -7.97
N LEU A 130 -21.89 -8.98 -8.23
CA LEU A 130 -21.54 -7.56 -8.29
C LEU A 130 -22.09 -6.86 -7.05
N THR A 131 -21.22 -6.25 -6.27
CA THR A 131 -21.62 -5.58 -5.03
C THR A 131 -20.79 -4.32 -4.78
N PRO A 132 -21.44 -3.19 -4.48
CA PRO A 132 -20.74 -2.07 -3.86
C PRO A 132 -20.33 -2.43 -2.43
N TYR A 133 -19.28 -1.78 -1.97
CA TYR A 133 -18.80 -1.95 -0.61
C TYR A 133 -18.26 -0.65 -0.04
N VAL A 134 -18.20 -0.60 1.27
CA VAL A 134 -17.46 0.41 2.03
C VAL A 134 -16.39 -0.30 2.83
N GLN A 135 -15.27 0.37 3.02
CA GLN A 135 -14.19 -0.13 3.87
C GLN A 135 -13.66 0.97 4.78
N ALA A 136 -13.25 0.57 5.95
CA ALA A 136 -12.55 1.43 6.90
C ALA A 136 -11.40 0.65 7.52
N GLY A 137 -10.29 1.33 7.80
CA GLY A 137 -9.12 0.67 8.35
C GLY A 137 -8.22 1.57 9.15
N VAL A 138 -7.34 0.91 9.88
CA VAL A 138 -6.30 1.54 10.69
C VAL A 138 -4.97 0.82 10.48
N GLY A 139 -3.88 1.54 10.65
CA GLY A 139 -2.56 0.96 10.48
C GLY A 139 -1.44 1.98 10.59
N TRP A 140 -0.38 1.71 9.88
CA TRP A 140 0.81 2.56 9.88
C TRP A 140 1.28 2.84 8.47
N THR A 141 1.75 4.07 8.28
CA THR A 141 2.40 4.50 7.05
C THR A 141 3.81 4.91 7.37
N LYS A 142 4.78 4.26 6.74
CA LYS A 142 6.19 4.63 6.77
C LYS A 142 6.48 5.52 5.57
N LEU A 143 7.02 6.69 5.83
CA LEU A 143 7.50 7.66 4.84
C LEU A 143 9.03 7.68 4.92
N ASP A 144 9.70 7.44 3.81
CA ASP A 144 11.14 7.51 3.65
C ASP A 144 11.45 8.60 2.64
N SER A 145 12.13 9.65 3.08
CA SER A 145 12.40 10.83 2.26
C SER A 145 13.50 10.61 1.22
N ASN A 146 14.24 9.50 1.30
CA ASN A 146 15.47 9.25 0.53
C ASN A 146 16.57 10.34 0.69
N ILE A 147 16.42 11.25 1.66
CA ILE A 147 17.44 12.22 2.02
C ILE A 147 18.36 11.58 3.05
N LEU A 148 19.67 11.66 2.85
CA LEU A 148 20.66 11.13 3.78
C LEU A 148 20.59 11.85 5.13
N SER A 149 20.36 11.10 6.20
CA SER A 149 20.37 11.64 7.56
C SER A 149 21.77 11.78 8.13
N ARG A 150 22.74 11.00 7.59
CA ARG A 150 24.15 10.97 7.99
C ARG A 150 25.06 10.69 6.80
N PRO A 151 26.35 11.07 6.85
CA PRO A 151 27.33 10.62 5.87
C PRO A 151 27.33 9.09 5.77
N PRO A 152 27.50 8.54 4.55
CA PRO A 152 27.57 7.10 4.35
C PRO A 152 28.72 6.49 5.18
N THR A 153 28.44 5.39 5.87
CA THR A 153 29.45 4.65 6.62
C THR A 153 29.78 3.36 5.90
N THR A 154 31.07 3.11 5.66
CA THR A 154 31.53 1.83 5.09
C THR A 154 31.91 0.90 6.22
N GLY A 155 31.23 -0.23 6.30
CA GLY A 155 31.56 -1.34 7.20
C GLY A 155 32.07 -2.54 6.41
N CYS A 156 33.08 -3.20 6.97
CA CYS A 156 33.61 -4.44 6.39
C CYS A 156 33.52 -5.57 7.43
N TRP A 157 33.12 -6.76 6.99
CA TRP A 157 33.07 -7.96 7.84
C TRP A 157 33.40 -9.21 7.05
N TRP A 158 33.71 -10.28 7.76
CA TRP A 158 33.91 -11.60 7.18
C TRP A 158 32.56 -12.30 7.04
N ASP A 159 32.21 -12.65 5.81
CA ASP A 159 31.02 -13.44 5.51
C ASP A 159 31.42 -14.88 5.18
N PRO A 160 30.78 -15.90 5.77
CA PRO A 160 31.15 -17.31 5.54
C PRO A 160 31.03 -17.77 4.09
N TRP A 161 30.19 -17.10 3.27
CA TRP A 161 29.88 -17.48 1.91
C TRP A 161 30.65 -16.64 0.88
N TRP A 162 30.92 -15.37 1.21
CA TRP A 162 31.46 -14.38 0.29
C TRP A 162 32.85 -13.92 0.68
N GLY A 163 33.41 -14.37 1.80
CA GLY A 163 34.68 -13.94 2.31
C GLY A 163 34.65 -12.56 2.95
N TYR A 164 35.73 -11.79 2.83
CA TYR A 164 35.78 -10.43 3.36
C TYR A 164 34.99 -9.48 2.46
N VAL A 165 33.84 -8.99 2.96
CA VAL A 165 32.93 -8.11 2.24
C VAL A 165 32.87 -6.74 2.90
N CYS A 166 32.81 -5.70 2.07
CA CYS A 166 32.59 -4.32 2.52
C CYS A 166 31.30 -3.80 1.92
N THR A 167 30.48 -3.15 2.73
CA THR A 167 29.28 -2.45 2.26
C THR A 167 29.25 -1.04 2.79
N THR A 168 28.64 -0.16 2.00
CA THR A 168 28.34 1.20 2.43
C THR A 168 26.89 1.26 2.84
N THR A 169 26.63 1.63 4.09
CA THR A 169 25.29 1.78 4.64
C THR A 169 24.87 3.25 4.56
N TRP A 170 23.65 3.46 4.10
CA TRP A 170 23.01 4.75 3.92
C TRP A 170 21.84 4.82 4.90
N GLU A 171 21.84 5.81 5.76
CA GLU A 171 20.67 6.10 6.61
C GLU A 171 19.94 7.31 6.02
N THR A 172 18.64 7.16 5.83
CA THR A 172 17.76 8.23 5.34
C THR A 172 16.84 8.73 6.46
N PHE A 173 16.31 9.95 6.31
CA PHE A 173 15.25 10.41 7.18
C PHE A 173 13.99 9.62 6.90
N ASP A 174 13.58 8.78 7.84
CA ASP A 174 12.34 8.04 7.78
C ASP A 174 11.43 8.31 8.98
N THR A 175 10.16 8.12 8.80
CA THR A 175 9.19 8.23 9.89
C THR A 175 8.04 7.25 9.68
N THR A 176 7.65 6.59 10.78
CA THR A 176 6.46 5.72 10.78
C THR A 176 5.37 6.39 11.60
N ARG A 177 4.20 6.53 11.01
CA ARG A 177 3.06 7.24 11.59
C ARG A 177 1.80 6.40 11.55
N PHE A 178 0.94 6.64 12.53
CA PHE A 178 -0.39 6.05 12.55
C PHE A 178 -1.22 6.62 11.42
N ALA A 179 -1.94 5.74 10.73
CA ALA A 179 -2.81 6.09 9.62
C ALA A 179 -4.16 5.39 9.76
N TYR A 180 -5.21 6.05 9.28
CA TYR A 180 -6.53 5.45 9.14
C TYR A 180 -7.08 5.78 7.76
N ASN A 181 -8.00 4.96 7.27
CA ASN A 181 -8.58 5.15 5.95
C ASN A 181 -10.09 4.91 5.96
N LEU A 182 -10.72 5.51 4.97
CA LEU A 182 -12.09 5.26 4.60
C LEU A 182 -12.17 5.14 3.08
N GLY A 183 -12.92 4.17 2.59
CA GLY A 183 -13.05 3.96 1.16
C GLY A 183 -14.38 3.37 0.77
N LEU A 184 -14.65 3.47 -0.52
CA LEU A 184 -15.81 2.87 -1.16
C LEU A 184 -15.38 2.25 -2.49
N GLY A 185 -16.10 1.21 -2.93
CA GLY A 185 -15.73 0.53 -4.15
C GLY A 185 -16.81 -0.40 -4.68
N LEU A 186 -16.45 -1.04 -5.79
CA LEU A 186 -17.23 -2.09 -6.41
C LEU A 186 -16.40 -3.37 -6.45
N ARG A 187 -17.03 -4.47 -6.13
CA ARG A 187 -16.48 -5.82 -6.23
C ARG A 187 -17.28 -6.62 -7.23
N TRP A 188 -16.58 -7.36 -8.07
CA TRP A 188 -17.15 -8.30 -9.01
C TRP A 188 -16.53 -9.68 -8.84
N ASP A 189 -17.31 -10.62 -8.31
CA ASP A 189 -16.94 -12.04 -8.22
C ASP A 189 -17.29 -12.72 -9.56
N VAL A 190 -16.28 -13.03 -10.35
CA VAL A 190 -16.45 -13.66 -11.67
C VAL A 190 -16.91 -15.10 -11.53
N ASN A 191 -16.34 -15.79 -10.53
CA ASN A 191 -16.68 -17.16 -10.16
C ASN A 191 -16.35 -17.40 -8.68
N GLY A 192 -16.44 -18.64 -8.20
CA GLY A 192 -16.15 -18.98 -6.81
C GLY A 192 -14.68 -18.83 -6.39
N ALA A 193 -13.79 -18.46 -7.29
CA ALA A 193 -12.36 -18.34 -7.01
C ALA A 193 -11.79 -16.97 -7.40
N LEU A 194 -12.25 -16.33 -8.47
CA LEU A 194 -11.69 -15.10 -9.03
C LEU A 194 -12.61 -13.91 -8.77
N PHE A 195 -12.03 -12.81 -8.30
CA PHE A 195 -12.72 -11.53 -8.15
C PHE A 195 -11.88 -10.34 -8.63
N PHE A 196 -12.59 -9.27 -8.95
CA PHE A 196 -12.03 -7.95 -9.21
C PHE A 196 -12.62 -6.94 -8.23
N ARG A 197 -11.82 -5.97 -7.81
CA ARG A 197 -12.28 -4.82 -7.02
C ARG A 197 -11.74 -3.53 -7.61
N GLY A 198 -12.59 -2.50 -7.65
CA GLY A 198 -12.19 -1.13 -7.89
C GLY A 198 -12.60 -0.29 -6.70
N SER A 199 -11.71 0.55 -6.17
CA SER A 199 -12.02 1.38 -5.01
C SER A 199 -11.38 2.76 -5.07
N TYR A 200 -12.05 3.69 -4.45
CA TYR A 200 -11.54 4.99 -4.07
C TYR A 200 -11.38 5.01 -2.55
N ASN A 201 -10.20 5.41 -2.09
CA ASN A 201 -9.86 5.46 -0.67
C ASN A 201 -9.21 6.78 -0.33
N ARG A 202 -9.57 7.34 0.82
CA ARG A 202 -8.87 8.43 1.46
C ARG A 202 -8.18 7.93 2.71
N GLU A 203 -6.87 8.16 2.76
CA GLU A 203 -6.01 7.82 3.87
C GLU A 203 -5.57 9.08 4.60
N TRP A 204 -5.66 9.10 5.91
CA TRP A 204 -5.16 10.17 6.75
C TRP A 204 -3.97 9.69 7.57
N VAL A 205 -2.83 10.34 7.40
CA VAL A 205 -1.59 10.06 8.11
C VAL A 205 -1.36 11.15 9.15
N LYS A 206 -1.35 10.79 10.43
CA LYS A 206 -1.13 11.72 11.53
C LYS A 206 0.35 12.04 11.66
N LEU A 207 0.75 13.24 11.29
CA LEU A 207 2.06 13.80 11.60
C LEU A 207 2.04 14.48 12.98
N SER A 208 3.20 14.95 13.44
CA SER A 208 3.32 15.58 14.77
C SER A 208 2.55 16.89 14.88
N ARG A 209 2.42 17.66 13.79
CA ARG A 209 1.77 18.98 13.76
C ARG A 209 0.60 19.08 12.80
N SER A 210 0.45 18.13 11.89
CA SER A 210 -0.58 18.14 10.84
C SER A 210 -1.10 16.75 10.56
N THR A 211 -2.13 16.64 9.72
CA THR A 211 -2.65 15.37 9.20
C THR A 211 -2.68 15.47 7.69
N LEU A 212 -1.90 14.66 7.00
CA LEU A 212 -1.89 14.58 5.55
C LEU A 212 -2.98 13.63 5.07
N GLY A 213 -3.72 14.07 4.05
CA GLY A 213 -4.76 13.29 3.38
C GLY A 213 -4.32 12.83 2.01
N PHE A 214 -4.26 11.52 1.77
CA PHE A 214 -3.92 10.94 0.47
C PHE A 214 -5.15 10.28 -0.15
N ASP A 215 -5.51 10.71 -1.34
CA ASP A 215 -6.58 10.12 -2.14
C ASP A 215 -6.00 9.09 -3.09
N THR A 216 -6.56 7.88 -3.09
CA THR A 216 -6.08 6.79 -3.93
C THR A 216 -7.22 6.11 -4.67
N LEU A 217 -7.02 5.88 -5.97
CA LEU A 217 -7.84 4.99 -6.78
C LEU A 217 -7.10 3.66 -6.93
N SER A 218 -7.75 2.54 -6.65
CA SER A 218 -7.12 1.22 -6.77
C SER A 218 -7.94 0.23 -7.56
N LEU A 219 -7.22 -0.62 -8.29
CA LEU A 219 -7.77 -1.79 -8.99
C LEU A 219 -7.08 -3.04 -8.44
N GLU A 220 -7.87 -4.04 -8.14
CA GLU A 220 -7.40 -5.30 -7.55
C GLU A 220 -7.90 -6.49 -8.35
N VAL A 221 -7.06 -7.49 -8.48
CA VAL A 221 -7.42 -8.83 -8.95
C VAL A 221 -7.02 -9.84 -7.88
N GLY A 222 -7.95 -10.71 -7.51
CA GLY A 222 -7.71 -11.61 -6.39
C GLY A 222 -8.39 -12.96 -6.54
N LEU A 223 -7.95 -13.86 -5.68
CA LEU A 223 -8.44 -15.23 -5.58
C LEU A 223 -9.07 -15.47 -4.20
N MET A 224 -10.15 -16.26 -4.19
CA MET A 224 -10.81 -16.80 -2.99
C MET A 224 -10.52 -18.29 -2.88
N TRP A 225 -10.29 -18.79 -1.66
CA TRP A 225 -9.96 -20.18 -1.36
C TRP A 225 -10.29 -20.59 0.07
#